data_c9cfda13c3a951baf9eef54a525b635f
#
_entry.id   c9cfda13c3a951baf9eef54a525b635f
#
_cell.length_a   1.000
_cell.length_b   1.000
_cell.length_c   1.000
_cell.angle_alpha   90.00
_cell.angle_beta   90.00
_cell.angle_gamma   90.00
#
_symmetry.space_group_name_H-M   'P 1'
#
loop_
_entity.id
_entity.type
_entity.pdbx_description
1 polymer ?
#
loop_
_entity_poly.entity_id
_entity_poly.type
_entity_poly.pdbx_seq_one_letter_code
_entity_poly.pdbx_strand_id
1 'polypeptide(L)'
;MSNKLNILDWLVHGGHQYEFFKLDHMFYCAGLNGTKPMSEHLGRPKNDGVSYVNQEVLEGVRPDILILRSPVRPNKYEPIRSRWASNPPAGIAVIQTMAPFRVPPWVRHVVWNSEYSMMKYRGQFSKKKHYYIPHGFDPEEFCCLNFDREKKMLSASSLFKKRGDILGFSDWRWVSDRLGGSAVLGHGNDSLKESIGSYPLSQLVEKYNSYAVFLNTTKASAMPRVRGEAMMCGTPLITTNNYGIKKYLVHGKSCMFADNRGDMYKYAKKIIASKQMQMDLGRGARKAALKHFHIKDFLGRWEEVLGDARR
;
A
#
# COMPACT_ATOMS: atom_id res chain seq x y z
N MET A 1 30.69 9.26 4.72
CA MET A 1 29.49 9.20 5.60
C MET A 1 28.31 9.76 4.84
N SER A 2 27.28 9.00 4.57
CA SER A 2 26.07 9.51 3.92
C SER A 2 25.42 10.52 4.87
N ASN A 3 25.29 11.78 4.45
CA ASN A 3 24.59 12.80 5.23
C ASN A 3 23.11 12.41 5.29
N LYS A 4 22.65 11.94 6.45
CA LYS A 4 21.22 11.65 6.67
C LYS A 4 20.39 12.90 6.44
N LEU A 5 19.28 12.75 5.70
CA LEU A 5 18.35 13.83 5.41
C LEU A 5 17.31 13.96 6.53
N ASN A 6 16.88 15.17 6.82
CA ASN A 6 15.68 15.45 7.61
C ASN A 6 14.47 15.50 6.68
N ILE A 7 13.61 14.47 6.76
CA ILE A 7 12.45 14.29 5.89
C ILE A 7 11.18 14.48 6.72
N LEU A 8 10.35 15.45 6.33
CA LEU A 8 9.08 15.72 6.98
C LEU A 8 7.94 15.09 6.20
N ASP A 9 7.05 14.36 6.90
CA ASP A 9 5.90 13.67 6.32
C ASP A 9 4.67 13.79 7.26
N TRP A 10 3.50 13.47 6.74
CA TRP A 10 2.25 13.33 7.51
C TRP A 10 1.72 11.92 7.35
N LEU A 11 1.29 11.31 8.44
CA LEU A 11 0.81 9.93 8.45
C LEU A 11 -0.52 9.81 7.70
N VAL A 12 -0.46 9.22 6.52
CA VAL A 12 -1.59 9.02 5.60
C VAL A 12 -1.84 7.54 5.31
N HIS A 13 -0.78 6.82 4.95
CA HIS A 13 -0.82 5.43 4.51
C HIS A 13 0.20 4.59 5.26
N GLY A 14 -0.15 4.16 6.48
CA GLY A 14 0.79 3.54 7.39
C GLY A 14 1.61 2.39 6.82
N GLY A 15 1.00 1.46 6.08
CA GLY A 15 1.76 0.37 5.49
C GLY A 15 2.78 0.82 4.42
N HIS A 16 2.48 1.85 3.61
CA HIS A 16 3.45 2.40 2.66
C HIS A 16 4.54 3.20 3.38
N GLN A 17 4.15 4.01 4.36
CA GLN A 17 5.09 4.85 5.10
C GLN A 17 5.98 4.01 6.02
N TYR A 18 5.47 2.91 6.57
CA TYR A 18 6.27 1.94 7.29
C TYR A 18 7.46 1.42 6.47
N GLU A 19 7.22 1.03 5.21
CA GLU A 19 8.31 0.60 4.33
C GLU A 19 9.22 1.77 3.92
N PHE A 20 8.66 2.95 3.68
CA PHE A 20 9.42 4.17 3.35
C PHE A 20 10.35 4.59 4.48
N PHE A 21 9.90 4.45 5.72
CA PHE A 21 10.68 4.78 6.91
C PHE A 21 11.81 3.78 7.23
N LYS A 22 11.99 2.73 6.44
CA LYS A 22 13.17 1.83 6.52
C LYS A 22 14.40 2.40 5.82
N LEU A 23 14.29 3.53 5.11
CA LEU A 23 15.45 4.26 4.59
C LEU A 23 16.30 4.81 5.74
N ASP A 24 17.63 4.86 5.54
CA ASP A 24 18.57 5.34 6.56
C ASP A 24 18.62 6.88 6.63
N HIS A 25 17.46 7.49 6.93
CA HIS A 25 17.28 8.93 7.10
C HIS A 25 16.56 9.27 8.40
N MET A 26 16.49 10.56 8.75
CA MET A 26 15.73 11.06 9.88
C MET A 26 14.33 11.49 9.42
N PHE A 27 13.30 10.78 9.87
CA PHE A 27 11.92 11.10 9.57
C PHE A 27 11.23 11.78 10.72
N TYR A 28 10.51 12.86 10.43
CA TYR A 28 9.62 13.53 11.36
C TYR A 28 8.21 13.43 10.81
N CYS A 29 7.30 12.79 11.54
CA CYS A 29 5.98 12.47 11.05
C CYS A 29 4.88 12.97 11.99
N ALA A 30 3.96 13.80 11.48
CA ALA A 30 2.80 14.28 12.21
C ALA A 30 1.51 13.60 11.71
N GLY A 31 0.46 13.59 12.54
CA GLY A 31 -0.87 13.17 12.13
C GLY A 31 -1.56 14.19 11.22
N LEU A 32 -2.57 13.76 10.47
CA LEU A 32 -3.33 14.60 9.53
C LEU A 32 -4.00 15.81 10.20
N ASN A 33 -4.46 15.66 11.43
CA ASN A 33 -5.06 16.72 12.24
C ASN A 33 -4.03 17.55 13.01
N GLY A 34 -2.73 17.29 12.84
CA GLY A 34 -1.65 17.98 13.53
C GLY A 34 -1.29 17.40 14.89
N THR A 35 -1.96 16.36 15.36
CA THR A 35 -1.59 15.67 16.60
C THR A 35 -0.40 14.74 16.39
N LYS A 36 0.25 14.35 17.49
CA LYS A 36 1.27 13.30 17.47
C LYS A 36 0.62 11.95 17.14
N PRO A 37 1.03 11.25 16.07
CA PRO A 37 0.52 9.90 15.81
C PRO A 37 1.02 8.95 16.90
N MET A 38 0.18 7.99 17.29
CA MET A 38 0.65 6.87 18.09
C MET A 38 1.46 5.92 17.20
N SER A 39 2.59 5.43 17.70
CA SER A 39 3.49 4.52 16.95
C SER A 39 2.79 3.23 16.52
N GLU A 40 1.83 2.77 17.31
CA GLU A 40 1.00 1.58 17.05
C GLU A 40 -0.15 1.84 16.06
N HIS A 41 -0.29 3.08 15.61
CA HIS A 41 -1.32 3.43 14.64
C HIS A 41 -1.09 2.65 13.36
N LEU A 42 -1.99 1.73 13.03
CA LEU A 42 -1.97 0.86 11.85
C LEU A 42 -1.29 -0.51 12.04
N GLY A 43 -1.01 -0.95 13.25
CA GLY A 43 -0.50 -2.30 13.52
C GLY A 43 0.88 -2.58 12.93
N ARG A 44 1.69 -1.54 12.69
CA ARG A 44 3.08 -1.67 12.21
C ARG A 44 4.07 -1.35 13.34
N PRO A 45 5.21 -2.05 13.41
CA PRO A 45 6.28 -1.71 14.34
C PRO A 45 6.77 -0.27 14.13
N LYS A 46 7.36 0.33 15.15
CA LYS A 46 8.03 1.62 15.03
C LYS A 46 9.40 1.39 14.35
N ASN A 47 9.72 2.22 13.37
CA ASN A 47 11.06 2.28 12.79
C ASN A 47 11.94 3.21 13.64
N ASP A 48 13.20 2.86 13.85
CA ASP A 48 14.12 3.62 14.72
C ASP A 48 14.41 5.03 14.21
N GLY A 49 14.47 5.22 12.89
CA GLY A 49 14.70 6.54 12.26
C GLY A 49 13.51 7.50 12.28
N VAL A 50 12.37 7.15 12.93
CA VAL A 50 11.14 7.95 12.89
C VAL A 50 10.82 8.61 14.22
N SER A 51 10.72 9.93 14.21
CA SER A 51 10.16 10.74 15.29
C SER A 51 8.70 11.08 14.99
N TYR A 52 7.76 10.50 15.73
CA TYR A 52 6.36 10.91 15.66
C TYR A 52 6.15 12.16 16.54
N VAL A 53 5.73 13.24 15.91
CA VAL A 53 5.65 14.56 16.53
C VAL A 53 4.28 15.22 16.26
N ASN A 54 3.96 16.28 16.99
CA ASN A 54 2.83 17.15 16.64
C ASN A 54 3.25 18.17 15.55
N GLN A 55 2.28 18.90 15.00
CA GLN A 55 2.49 19.89 13.95
C GLN A 55 3.47 21.01 14.38
N GLU A 56 3.37 21.48 15.60
CA GLU A 56 4.21 22.55 16.15
C GLU A 56 5.69 22.13 16.17
N VAL A 57 5.99 20.94 16.66
CA VAL A 57 7.35 20.39 16.66
C VAL A 57 7.83 20.18 15.22
N LEU A 58 6.96 19.69 14.33
CA LEU A 58 7.29 19.48 12.92
C LEU A 58 7.70 20.80 12.25
N GLU A 59 7.01 21.89 12.53
CA GLU A 59 7.31 23.23 12.00
C GLU A 59 8.64 23.77 12.51
N GLY A 60 9.11 23.34 13.69
CA GLY A 60 10.40 23.70 14.26
C GLY A 60 11.60 22.96 13.68
N VAL A 61 11.39 21.82 13.04
CA VAL A 61 12.46 21.02 12.42
C VAL A 61 12.88 21.65 11.09
N ARG A 62 14.18 21.84 10.88
CA ARG A 62 14.71 22.24 9.57
C ARG A 62 14.68 21.04 8.62
N PRO A 63 13.84 21.05 7.57
CA PRO A 63 13.76 19.94 6.63
C PRO A 63 14.77 20.11 5.48
N ASP A 64 15.27 18.98 5.00
CA ASP A 64 15.86 18.87 3.66
C ASP A 64 14.77 18.62 2.62
N ILE A 65 13.80 17.78 2.98
CA ILE A 65 12.73 17.33 2.09
C ILE A 65 11.36 17.39 2.79
N LEU A 66 10.35 17.87 2.06
CA LEU A 66 8.93 17.79 2.42
C LEU A 66 8.24 16.76 1.53
N ILE A 67 7.59 15.76 2.14
CA ILE A 67 6.76 14.78 1.43
C ILE A 67 5.31 15.27 1.43
N LEU A 68 4.75 15.47 0.23
CA LEU A 68 3.37 15.90 0.06
C LEU A 68 2.48 14.72 -0.31
N ARG A 69 1.42 14.49 0.47
CA ARG A 69 0.45 13.39 0.26
C ARG A 69 -0.99 13.90 0.34
N SER A 70 -1.88 13.32 -0.46
CA SER A 70 -3.33 13.51 -0.26
C SER A 70 -3.79 12.67 0.96
N PRO A 71 -4.62 13.20 1.86
CA PRO A 71 -5.39 14.45 1.77
C PRO A 71 -4.77 15.63 2.53
N VAL A 72 -3.47 15.65 2.80
CA VAL A 72 -2.81 16.76 3.52
C VAL A 72 -2.99 18.06 2.73
N ARG A 73 -3.50 19.11 3.38
CA ARG A 73 -3.80 20.39 2.75
C ARG A 73 -2.54 21.26 2.62
N PRO A 74 -2.46 22.14 1.61
CA PRO A 74 -1.31 23.05 1.40
C PRO A 74 -0.95 23.91 2.61
N ASN A 75 -1.93 24.36 3.40
CA ASN A 75 -1.69 25.16 4.61
C ASN A 75 -0.84 24.45 5.69
N LYS A 76 -0.64 23.12 5.58
CA LYS A 76 0.27 22.38 6.46
C LYS A 76 1.74 22.52 6.05
N TYR A 77 2.01 22.75 4.78
CA TYR A 77 3.36 22.86 4.22
C TYR A 77 3.88 24.31 4.19
N GLU A 78 3.01 25.27 3.94
CA GLU A 78 3.40 26.68 3.74
C GLU A 78 4.08 27.30 4.98
N PRO A 79 3.65 27.09 6.23
CA PRO A 79 4.34 27.60 7.40
C PRO A 79 5.80 27.13 7.48
N ILE A 80 6.03 25.83 7.23
CA ILE A 80 7.36 25.23 7.24
C ILE A 80 8.23 25.86 6.15
N ARG A 81 7.69 25.94 4.94
CA ARG A 81 8.42 26.48 3.80
C ARG A 81 8.74 27.96 3.97
N SER A 82 7.83 28.76 4.51
CA SER A 82 8.03 30.17 4.79
C SER A 82 9.07 30.40 5.87
N ARG A 83 9.09 29.59 6.92
CA ARG A 83 10.09 29.66 7.99
C ARG A 83 11.52 29.46 7.47
N TRP A 84 11.70 28.61 6.47
CA TRP A 84 12.99 28.26 5.88
C TRP A 84 13.18 28.87 4.48
N ALA A 85 12.58 30.04 4.22
CA ALA A 85 12.54 30.66 2.89
C ALA A 85 13.92 30.98 2.30
N SER A 86 14.94 31.26 3.13
CA SER A 86 16.32 31.50 2.70
C SER A 86 17.01 30.26 2.11
N ASN A 87 16.57 29.07 2.53
CA ASN A 87 17.02 27.78 1.99
C ASN A 87 15.83 26.80 2.06
N PRO A 88 14.87 26.94 1.12
CA PRO A 88 13.62 26.20 1.19
C PRO A 88 13.84 24.71 0.93
N PRO A 89 13.12 23.82 1.66
CA PRO A 89 13.20 22.39 1.44
C PRO A 89 12.72 21.98 0.05
N ALA A 90 13.28 20.91 -0.48
CA ALA A 90 12.75 20.28 -1.67
C ALA A 90 11.40 19.62 -1.42
N GLY A 91 10.50 19.67 -2.40
CA GLY A 91 9.19 19.05 -2.32
C GLY A 91 9.07 17.82 -3.20
N ILE A 92 8.55 16.73 -2.63
CA ILE A 92 8.23 15.51 -3.37
C ILE A 92 6.73 15.20 -3.18
N ALA A 93 5.96 15.19 -4.25
CA ALA A 93 4.55 14.78 -4.20
C ALA A 93 4.41 13.27 -4.42
N VAL A 94 3.67 12.59 -3.55
CA VAL A 94 3.45 11.14 -3.63
C VAL A 94 1.99 10.86 -3.99
N ILE A 95 1.76 10.37 -5.20
CA ILE A 95 0.44 10.08 -5.74
C ILE A 95 0.11 8.60 -5.54
N GLN A 96 -0.75 8.32 -4.58
CA GLN A 96 -1.22 6.97 -4.22
C GLN A 96 -2.72 6.79 -4.49
N THR A 97 -3.35 7.80 -5.01
CA THR A 97 -4.79 7.85 -5.35
C THR A 97 -5.02 7.60 -6.84
N MET A 98 -6.28 7.36 -7.20
CA MET A 98 -6.70 7.14 -8.60
C MET A 98 -6.45 8.36 -9.48
N ALA A 99 -6.69 9.56 -8.93
CA ALA A 99 -6.41 10.83 -9.56
C ALA A 99 -5.43 11.63 -8.68
N PRO A 100 -4.56 12.45 -9.29
CA PRO A 100 -3.64 13.28 -8.53
C PRO A 100 -4.39 14.38 -7.77
N PHE A 101 -3.77 14.84 -6.67
CA PHE A 101 -4.17 16.06 -5.99
C PHE A 101 -3.44 17.27 -6.60
N ARG A 102 -3.87 18.48 -6.24
CA ARG A 102 -3.21 19.72 -6.67
C ARG A 102 -1.79 19.79 -6.06
N VAL A 103 -0.79 19.59 -6.91
CA VAL A 103 0.63 19.69 -6.52
C VAL A 103 1.10 21.14 -6.67
N PRO A 104 1.65 21.77 -5.60
CA PRO A 104 2.14 23.16 -5.66
C PRO A 104 3.20 23.36 -6.75
N PRO A 105 3.32 24.58 -7.33
CA PRO A 105 4.29 24.85 -8.40
C PRO A 105 5.77 24.62 -7.98
N TRP A 106 6.12 24.88 -6.74
CA TRP A 106 7.48 24.73 -6.21
C TRP A 106 7.92 23.26 -6.04
N VAL A 107 7.00 22.31 -6.02
CA VAL A 107 7.32 20.87 -6.00
C VAL A 107 7.83 20.46 -7.37
N ARG A 108 9.01 19.89 -7.45
CA ARG A 108 9.64 19.49 -8.73
C ARG A 108 9.54 17.99 -9.02
N HIS A 109 9.33 17.15 -8.01
CA HIS A 109 9.39 15.70 -8.08
C HIS A 109 8.03 15.10 -7.77
N VAL A 110 7.57 14.16 -8.62
CA VAL A 110 6.29 13.45 -8.45
C VAL A 110 6.53 11.95 -8.49
N VAL A 111 6.24 11.28 -7.38
CA VAL A 111 6.32 9.82 -7.24
C VAL A 111 4.94 9.22 -7.39
N TRP A 112 4.81 8.22 -8.24
CA TRP A 112 3.59 7.48 -8.52
C TRP A 112 3.73 6.04 -8.05
N ASN A 113 2.76 5.52 -7.30
CA ASN A 113 2.74 4.11 -6.94
C ASN A 113 2.07 3.22 -8.01
N SER A 114 1.48 3.81 -9.04
CA SER A 114 0.85 3.13 -10.17
C SER A 114 1.36 3.71 -11.50
N GLU A 115 1.93 2.86 -12.33
CA GLU A 115 2.36 3.25 -13.66
C GLU A 115 1.17 3.68 -14.53
N TYR A 116 0.03 3.00 -14.40
CA TYR A 116 -1.20 3.40 -15.08
C TYR A 116 -1.61 4.84 -14.75
N SER A 117 -1.63 5.19 -13.45
CA SER A 117 -1.96 6.56 -13.02
C SER A 117 -0.93 7.57 -13.53
N MET A 118 0.37 7.22 -13.48
CA MET A 118 1.43 8.05 -14.03
C MET A 118 1.22 8.32 -15.52
N MET A 119 1.04 7.29 -16.32
CA MET A 119 0.85 7.43 -17.78
C MET A 119 -0.39 8.28 -18.12
N LYS A 120 -1.47 8.10 -17.35
CA LYS A 120 -2.72 8.83 -17.55
C LYS A 120 -2.64 10.32 -17.19
N TYR A 121 -1.90 10.67 -16.13
CA TYR A 121 -1.96 12.01 -15.54
C TYR A 121 -0.66 12.82 -15.60
N ARG A 122 0.48 12.23 -15.98
CA ARG A 122 1.77 12.94 -16.00
C ARG A 122 1.76 14.23 -16.82
N GLY A 123 0.94 14.30 -17.87
CA GLY A 123 0.80 15.50 -18.69
C GLY A 123 0.32 16.74 -17.91
N GLN A 124 -0.43 16.54 -16.80
CA GLN A 124 -0.86 17.64 -15.92
C GLN A 124 0.33 18.25 -15.13
N PHE A 125 1.47 17.58 -15.12
CA PHE A 125 2.68 17.96 -14.40
C PHE A 125 3.92 17.94 -15.32
N SER A 126 3.77 18.39 -16.57
CA SER A 126 4.79 18.28 -17.63
C SER A 126 6.14 18.92 -17.27
N LYS A 127 6.16 19.92 -16.38
CA LYS A 127 7.38 20.60 -15.89
C LYS A 127 8.03 19.92 -14.68
N LYS A 128 7.54 18.75 -14.24
CA LYS A 128 8.04 18.04 -13.07
C LYS A 128 8.73 16.74 -13.48
N LYS A 129 9.70 16.27 -12.68
CA LYS A 129 10.27 14.94 -12.81
C LYS A 129 9.28 13.89 -12.30
N HIS A 130 9.13 12.79 -13.01
CA HIS A 130 8.21 11.71 -12.68
C HIS A 130 8.96 10.42 -12.41
N TYR A 131 8.61 9.78 -11.29
CA TYR A 131 9.17 8.50 -10.86
C TYR A 131 8.03 7.52 -10.63
N TYR A 132 8.23 6.28 -11.06
CA TYR A 132 7.33 5.19 -10.74
C TYR A 132 7.97 4.31 -9.67
N ILE A 133 7.35 4.26 -8.49
CA ILE A 133 7.76 3.43 -7.36
C ILE A 133 6.55 2.62 -6.88
N PRO A 134 6.41 1.34 -7.26
CA PRO A 134 5.38 0.47 -6.74
C PRO A 134 5.55 0.26 -5.22
N HIS A 135 4.56 -0.33 -4.56
CA HIS A 135 4.73 -0.73 -3.17
C HIS A 135 5.88 -1.72 -3.01
N GLY A 136 6.68 -1.55 -1.97
CA GLY A 136 7.66 -2.52 -1.51
C GLY A 136 7.09 -3.39 -0.38
N PHE A 137 7.56 -4.63 -0.31
CA PHE A 137 7.25 -5.55 0.78
C PHE A 137 8.52 -6.29 1.18
N ASP A 138 8.73 -6.40 2.49
CA ASP A 138 9.84 -7.15 3.04
C ASP A 138 9.49 -8.64 3.04
N PRO A 139 10.23 -9.50 2.32
CA PRO A 139 9.96 -10.93 2.26
C PRO A 139 10.23 -11.67 3.57
N GLU A 140 11.01 -11.08 4.49
CA GLU A 140 11.24 -11.62 5.83
C GLU A 140 10.06 -11.34 6.76
N GLU A 141 9.44 -10.17 6.63
CA GLU A 141 8.22 -9.81 7.36
C GLU A 141 6.98 -10.48 6.77
N PHE A 142 6.79 -10.38 5.44
CA PHE A 142 5.69 -11.04 4.72
C PHE A 142 6.13 -12.40 4.20
N CYS A 143 6.44 -13.32 5.11
CA CYS A 143 6.94 -14.64 4.75
C CYS A 143 5.80 -15.63 4.43
N CYS A 144 6.14 -16.64 3.64
CA CYS A 144 5.28 -17.80 3.41
C CYS A 144 5.59 -18.84 4.49
N LEU A 145 4.72 -18.96 5.49
CA LEU A 145 4.92 -19.82 6.64
C LEU A 145 4.66 -21.30 6.33
N ASN A 146 3.56 -21.56 5.59
CA ASN A 146 3.16 -22.91 5.24
C ASN A 146 2.16 -22.91 4.06
N PHE A 147 1.81 -24.09 3.58
CA PHE A 147 0.77 -24.32 2.58
C PHE A 147 -0.42 -25.14 3.15
N ASP A 148 -0.45 -25.40 4.45
CA ASP A 148 -1.60 -26.02 5.09
C ASP A 148 -2.57 -24.94 5.55
N ARG A 149 -3.56 -24.69 4.70
CA ARG A 149 -4.46 -23.54 4.79
C ARG A 149 -5.89 -23.99 5.05
N GLU A 150 -6.62 -23.21 5.85
CA GLU A 150 -8.05 -23.42 6.08
C GLU A 150 -8.82 -23.34 4.76
N LYS A 151 -9.82 -24.23 4.59
CA LYS A 151 -10.68 -24.25 3.40
C LYS A 151 -11.65 -23.06 3.35
N LYS A 152 -11.13 -21.85 3.53
CA LYS A 152 -11.88 -20.59 3.57
C LYS A 152 -11.23 -19.53 2.70
N MET A 153 -12.02 -18.51 2.38
CA MET A 153 -11.60 -17.33 1.61
C MET A 153 -11.30 -16.15 2.53
N LEU A 154 -10.20 -15.45 2.28
CA LEU A 154 -9.85 -14.20 2.93
C LEU A 154 -10.01 -13.03 1.97
N SER A 155 -10.46 -11.90 2.49
CA SER A 155 -10.36 -10.58 1.84
C SER A 155 -9.82 -9.57 2.85
N ALA A 156 -9.24 -8.46 2.37
CA ALA A 156 -8.76 -7.41 3.26
C ALA A 156 -9.15 -6.04 2.70
N SER A 157 -9.87 -5.29 3.51
CA SER A 157 -10.27 -3.91 3.20
C SER A 157 -10.82 -3.22 4.44
N SER A 158 -10.39 -2.01 4.72
CA SER A 158 -10.99 -1.18 5.77
C SER A 158 -12.25 -0.50 5.26
N LEU A 159 -13.28 -0.39 6.13
CA LEU A 159 -14.57 0.25 5.81
C LEU A 159 -15.23 -0.36 4.56
N PHE A 160 -15.16 -1.67 4.39
CA PHE A 160 -15.48 -2.35 3.13
C PHE A 160 -16.91 -2.04 2.66
N LYS A 161 -17.91 -2.23 3.53
CA LYS A 161 -19.31 -1.91 3.23
C LYS A 161 -19.52 -0.43 2.95
N LYS A 162 -18.90 0.47 3.74
CA LYS A 162 -19.02 1.93 3.57
C LYS A 162 -18.41 2.42 2.27
N ARG A 163 -17.30 1.85 1.83
CA ARG A 163 -16.63 2.20 0.57
C ARG A 163 -17.27 1.53 -0.65
N GLY A 164 -18.13 0.55 -0.43
CA GLY A 164 -19.02 -0.04 -1.42
C GLY A 164 -18.32 -0.54 -2.67
N ASP A 165 -18.88 -0.23 -3.83
CA ASP A 165 -18.42 -0.77 -5.12
C ASP A 165 -17.09 -0.25 -5.63
N ILE A 166 -16.54 0.81 -5.05
CA ILE A 166 -15.13 1.18 -5.29
C ILE A 166 -14.22 -0.01 -4.95
N LEU A 167 -14.56 -0.74 -3.90
CA LEU A 167 -13.84 -1.93 -3.45
C LEU A 167 -14.47 -3.25 -3.92
N GLY A 168 -15.59 -3.19 -4.65
CA GLY A 168 -16.32 -4.37 -5.14
C GLY A 168 -17.04 -5.12 -4.03
N PHE A 169 -17.59 -4.40 -3.03
CA PHE A 169 -18.28 -4.99 -1.89
C PHE A 169 -19.45 -5.89 -2.29
N SER A 170 -20.28 -5.48 -3.25
CA SER A 170 -21.42 -6.27 -3.72
C SER A 170 -21.00 -7.58 -4.37
N ASP A 171 -19.91 -7.59 -5.13
CA ASP A 171 -19.37 -8.82 -5.73
C ASP A 171 -18.80 -9.74 -4.64
N TRP A 172 -18.03 -9.18 -3.70
CA TRP A 172 -17.50 -9.94 -2.56
C TRP A 172 -18.63 -10.56 -1.73
N ARG A 173 -19.67 -9.77 -1.38
CA ARG A 173 -20.81 -10.26 -0.59
C ARG A 173 -21.49 -11.43 -1.27
N TRP A 174 -21.76 -11.31 -2.57
CA TRP A 174 -22.38 -12.36 -3.36
C TRP A 174 -21.57 -13.67 -3.37
N VAL A 175 -20.23 -13.56 -3.46
CA VAL A 175 -19.31 -14.72 -3.40
C VAL A 175 -19.26 -15.31 -2.00
N SER A 176 -19.11 -14.46 -0.96
CA SER A 176 -19.04 -14.84 0.43
C SER A 176 -20.26 -15.64 0.89
N ASP A 177 -21.46 -15.17 0.56
CA ASP A 177 -22.72 -15.80 0.92
C ASP A 177 -22.87 -17.22 0.33
N ARG A 178 -22.23 -17.48 -0.83
CA ARG A 178 -22.30 -18.78 -1.54
C ARG A 178 -21.20 -19.76 -1.18
N LEU A 179 -20.06 -19.28 -0.70
CA LEU A 179 -18.94 -20.16 -0.32
C LEU A 179 -19.13 -20.79 1.06
N GLY A 180 -19.94 -20.21 1.93
CA GLY A 180 -20.17 -20.72 3.27
C GLY A 180 -18.98 -20.59 4.23
N GLY A 181 -17.86 -19.98 3.78
CA GLY A 181 -16.66 -19.77 4.61
C GLY A 181 -15.78 -18.65 4.07
N SER A 182 -15.88 -17.47 4.68
CA SER A 182 -15.08 -16.32 4.32
C SER A 182 -14.76 -15.46 5.54
N ALA A 183 -13.69 -14.68 5.46
CA ALA A 183 -13.30 -13.69 6.45
C ALA A 183 -12.88 -12.39 5.77
N VAL A 184 -13.04 -11.27 6.47
CA VAL A 184 -12.58 -9.95 6.02
C VAL A 184 -11.75 -9.27 7.10
N LEU A 185 -10.53 -8.90 6.72
CA LEU A 185 -9.60 -8.08 7.50
C LEU A 185 -9.86 -6.59 7.29
N GLY A 186 -9.58 -5.79 8.29
CA GLY A 186 -9.58 -4.34 8.22
C GLY A 186 -10.56 -3.69 9.19
N HIS A 187 -10.21 -2.48 9.61
CA HIS A 187 -11.03 -1.72 10.57
C HIS A 187 -12.36 -1.25 9.98
N GLY A 188 -13.34 -1.03 10.85
CA GLY A 188 -14.66 -0.49 10.47
C GLY A 188 -15.52 -1.47 9.67
N ASN A 189 -15.31 -2.77 9.88
CA ASN A 189 -16.09 -3.85 9.29
C ASN A 189 -16.97 -4.58 10.33
N ASP A 190 -17.11 -4.06 11.54
CA ASP A 190 -17.74 -4.72 12.68
C ASP A 190 -19.21 -5.13 12.43
N SER A 191 -19.88 -4.47 11.49
CA SER A 191 -21.23 -4.82 11.04
C SER A 191 -21.30 -6.04 10.12
N LEU A 192 -20.16 -6.61 9.74
CA LEU A 192 -20.08 -7.80 8.91
C LEU A 192 -19.79 -9.02 9.80
N LYS A 193 -20.61 -10.06 9.69
CA LYS A 193 -20.41 -11.32 10.43
C LYS A 193 -19.09 -12.02 10.11
N GLU A 194 -18.50 -11.74 8.94
CA GLU A 194 -17.22 -12.26 8.47
C GLU A 194 -16.03 -11.41 8.93
N SER A 195 -16.27 -10.29 9.61
CA SER A 195 -15.19 -9.43 10.10
C SER A 195 -14.34 -10.16 11.15
N ILE A 196 -13.05 -10.14 10.92
CA ILE A 196 -12.06 -10.64 11.89
C ILE A 196 -11.17 -9.51 12.44
N GLY A 197 -11.56 -8.25 12.17
CA GLY A 197 -10.88 -7.06 12.69
C GLY A 197 -9.57 -6.72 12.02
N SER A 198 -8.72 -6.02 12.75
CA SER A 198 -7.38 -5.58 12.32
C SER A 198 -6.33 -6.16 13.25
N TYR A 199 -5.15 -6.49 12.71
CA TYR A 199 -4.09 -7.16 13.44
C TYR A 199 -2.75 -6.41 13.31
N PRO A 200 -1.86 -6.51 14.30
CA PRO A 200 -0.44 -6.19 14.17
C PRO A 200 0.21 -7.00 13.04
N LEU A 201 1.37 -6.54 12.55
CA LEU A 201 2.02 -7.10 11.36
C LEU A 201 2.24 -8.62 11.42
N SER A 202 2.77 -9.13 12.53
CA SER A 202 3.03 -10.57 12.69
C SER A 202 1.74 -11.40 12.56
N GLN A 203 0.69 -11.03 13.29
CA GLN A 203 -0.59 -11.71 13.23
C GLN A 203 -1.29 -11.52 11.87
N LEU A 204 -1.11 -10.35 11.21
CA LEU A 204 -1.62 -10.12 9.87
C LEU A 204 -0.99 -11.09 8.87
N VAL A 205 0.31 -11.35 8.97
CA VAL A 205 1.02 -12.33 8.14
C VAL A 205 0.51 -13.75 8.38
N GLU A 206 0.24 -14.13 9.62
CA GLU A 206 -0.40 -15.40 9.95
C GLU A 206 -1.78 -15.52 9.29
N LYS A 207 -2.59 -14.46 9.31
CA LYS A 207 -3.89 -14.46 8.64
C LYS A 207 -3.76 -14.66 7.12
N TYR A 208 -2.82 -13.98 6.45
CA TYR A 208 -2.57 -14.24 5.02
C TYR A 208 -2.14 -15.68 4.76
N ASN A 209 -1.38 -16.30 5.67
CA ASN A 209 -0.95 -17.69 5.55
C ASN A 209 -2.03 -18.73 5.91
N SER A 210 -3.06 -18.36 6.66
CA SER A 210 -4.05 -19.32 7.17
C SER A 210 -5.15 -19.68 6.16
N TYR A 211 -5.45 -18.84 5.16
CA TYR A 211 -6.59 -19.02 4.26
C TYR A 211 -6.20 -19.58 2.90
N ALA A 212 -7.03 -20.46 2.34
CA ALA A 212 -6.79 -21.13 1.07
C ALA A 212 -6.67 -20.19 -0.12
N VAL A 213 -7.39 -19.06 -0.09
CA VAL A 213 -7.44 -18.10 -1.20
C VAL A 213 -7.69 -16.69 -0.69
N PHE A 214 -7.02 -15.71 -1.29
CA PHE A 214 -7.27 -14.29 -1.10
C PHE A 214 -8.07 -13.73 -2.27
N LEU A 215 -9.24 -13.16 -2.00
CA LEU A 215 -10.08 -12.50 -2.99
C LEU A 215 -9.95 -10.97 -2.88
N ASN A 216 -9.43 -10.33 -3.92
CA ASN A 216 -9.40 -8.88 -4.07
C ASN A 216 -10.38 -8.41 -5.15
N THR A 217 -11.50 -7.85 -4.73
CA THR A 217 -12.58 -7.37 -5.61
C THR A 217 -12.44 -5.89 -5.98
N THR A 218 -11.38 -5.23 -5.58
CA THR A 218 -11.20 -3.78 -5.75
C THR A 218 -11.32 -3.36 -7.21
N LYS A 219 -12.28 -2.48 -7.51
CA LYS A 219 -12.55 -1.94 -8.86
C LYS A 219 -11.79 -0.65 -9.11
N ALA A 220 -11.66 0.20 -8.09
CA ALA A 220 -11.05 1.54 -8.20
C ALA A 220 -10.01 1.77 -7.10
N SER A 221 -8.78 1.37 -7.37
CA SER A 221 -7.59 1.71 -6.59
C SER A 221 -6.38 1.69 -7.51
N ALA A 222 -5.51 2.66 -7.37
CA ALA A 222 -4.29 2.75 -8.18
C ALA A 222 -3.43 1.49 -8.03
N MET A 223 -3.20 1.04 -6.79
CA MET A 223 -2.49 -0.19 -6.46
C MET A 223 -2.89 -0.69 -5.06
N PRO A 224 -3.83 -1.65 -4.94
CA PRO A 224 -4.23 -2.20 -3.65
C PRO A 224 -3.06 -2.89 -2.95
N ARG A 225 -2.60 -2.32 -1.82
CA ARG A 225 -1.47 -2.86 -1.07
C ARG A 225 -1.72 -4.29 -0.56
N VAL A 226 -2.92 -4.57 -0.06
CA VAL A 226 -3.31 -5.90 0.46
C VAL A 226 -3.11 -7.04 -0.53
N ARG A 227 -3.16 -6.76 -1.83
CA ARG A 227 -2.87 -7.72 -2.89
C ARG A 227 -1.41 -8.14 -2.88
N GLY A 228 -0.49 -7.17 -2.76
CA GLY A 228 0.94 -7.45 -2.68
C GLY A 228 1.33 -8.17 -1.37
N GLU A 229 0.69 -7.81 -0.26
CA GLU A 229 0.88 -8.48 1.03
C GLU A 229 0.49 -9.96 0.95
N ALA A 230 -0.70 -10.26 0.44
CA ALA A 230 -1.16 -11.64 0.22
C ALA A 230 -0.24 -12.44 -0.72
N MET A 231 0.20 -11.80 -1.83
CA MET A 231 1.13 -12.43 -2.78
C MET A 231 2.47 -12.74 -2.12
N MET A 232 3.02 -11.84 -1.32
CA MET A 232 4.29 -12.04 -0.63
C MET A 232 4.21 -13.17 0.39
N CYS A 233 3.06 -13.36 1.04
CA CYS A 233 2.76 -14.51 1.92
C CYS A 233 2.48 -15.81 1.14
N GLY A 234 2.56 -15.81 -0.19
CA GLY A 234 2.26 -16.99 -1.01
C GLY A 234 0.79 -17.42 -0.94
N THR A 235 -0.12 -16.50 -0.65
CA THR A 235 -1.55 -16.79 -0.65
C THR A 235 -2.06 -16.80 -2.09
N PRO A 236 -2.75 -17.86 -2.53
CA PRO A 236 -3.39 -17.90 -3.83
C PRO A 236 -4.30 -16.70 -4.04
N LEU A 237 -4.16 -16.02 -5.17
CA LEU A 237 -4.82 -14.75 -5.43
C LEU A 237 -5.89 -14.86 -6.50
N ILE A 238 -7.11 -14.40 -6.20
CA ILE A 238 -8.12 -14.01 -7.18
C ILE A 238 -8.22 -12.49 -7.16
N THR A 239 -8.14 -11.84 -8.30
CA THR A 239 -8.17 -10.37 -8.38
C THR A 239 -8.83 -9.88 -9.65
N THR A 240 -9.43 -8.68 -9.58
CA THR A 240 -9.87 -7.94 -10.77
C THR A 240 -8.69 -7.57 -11.65
N ASN A 241 -8.92 -7.55 -12.96
CA ASN A 241 -7.94 -7.13 -13.95
C ASN A 241 -8.05 -5.61 -14.15
N ASN A 242 -7.38 -4.84 -13.30
CA ASN A 242 -7.43 -3.39 -13.33
C ASN A 242 -6.04 -2.74 -13.28
N TYR A 243 -5.96 -1.51 -13.74
CA TYR A 243 -4.79 -0.61 -13.59
C TYR A 243 -3.44 -1.21 -13.96
N GLY A 244 -3.39 -2.01 -15.03
CA GLY A 244 -2.14 -2.55 -15.56
C GLY A 244 -1.55 -3.71 -14.78
N ILE A 245 -2.31 -4.34 -13.88
CA ILE A 245 -1.83 -5.47 -13.05
C ILE A 245 -1.33 -6.67 -13.88
N LYS A 246 -1.82 -6.86 -15.12
CA LYS A 246 -1.34 -7.89 -16.04
C LYS A 246 0.15 -7.78 -16.40
N LYS A 247 0.77 -6.62 -16.19
CA LYS A 247 2.22 -6.45 -16.32
C LYS A 247 2.99 -7.31 -15.31
N TYR A 248 2.42 -7.56 -14.14
CA TYR A 248 3.07 -8.23 -13.02
C TYR A 248 2.56 -9.65 -12.80
N LEU A 249 1.34 -9.94 -13.24
CA LEU A 249 0.65 -11.19 -12.95
C LEU A 249 0.24 -11.92 -14.22
N VAL A 250 0.28 -13.25 -14.15
CA VAL A 250 -0.13 -14.14 -15.23
C VAL A 250 -1.28 -15.01 -14.75
N HIS A 251 -2.42 -14.97 -15.48
CA HIS A 251 -3.59 -15.79 -15.18
C HIS A 251 -3.26 -17.29 -15.19
N GLY A 252 -3.74 -18.01 -14.20
CA GLY A 252 -3.50 -19.44 -14.02
C GLY A 252 -2.11 -19.81 -13.50
N LYS A 253 -1.18 -18.84 -13.37
CA LYS A 253 0.18 -19.06 -12.84
C LYS A 253 0.45 -18.33 -11.53
N SER A 254 0.19 -17.03 -11.48
CA SER A 254 0.43 -16.21 -10.28
C SER A 254 -0.85 -15.61 -9.68
N CYS A 255 -1.95 -15.71 -10.39
CA CYS A 255 -3.29 -15.34 -9.92
C CYS A 255 -4.36 -15.95 -10.81
N MET A 256 -5.62 -15.84 -10.36
CA MET A 256 -6.80 -15.97 -11.22
C MET A 256 -7.40 -14.57 -11.43
N PHE A 257 -7.42 -14.07 -12.67
CA PHE A 257 -8.16 -12.84 -12.97
C PHE A 257 -9.66 -13.16 -13.11
N ALA A 258 -10.47 -12.38 -12.40
CA ALA A 258 -11.92 -12.48 -12.42
C ALA A 258 -12.54 -11.08 -12.33
N ASP A 259 -13.24 -10.66 -13.38
CA ASP A 259 -13.87 -9.34 -13.46
C ASP A 259 -15.39 -9.39 -13.16
N ASN A 260 -15.93 -10.57 -12.93
CA ASN A 260 -17.31 -10.80 -12.53
C ASN A 260 -17.40 -11.79 -11.35
N ARG A 261 -18.46 -11.67 -10.58
CA ARG A 261 -18.69 -12.47 -9.36
C ARG A 261 -18.83 -13.97 -9.61
N GLY A 262 -19.32 -14.39 -10.79
CA GLY A 262 -19.44 -15.80 -11.18
C GLY A 262 -18.07 -16.48 -11.31
N ASP A 263 -17.13 -15.84 -12.01
CA ASP A 263 -15.76 -16.34 -12.12
C ASP A 263 -15.01 -16.28 -10.78
N MET A 264 -15.22 -15.22 -9.98
CA MET A 264 -14.66 -15.13 -8.62
C MET A 264 -15.08 -16.34 -7.78
N TYR A 265 -16.36 -16.66 -7.77
CA TYR A 265 -16.91 -17.83 -7.05
C TYR A 265 -16.35 -19.14 -7.58
N LYS A 266 -16.39 -19.35 -8.90
CA LYS A 266 -15.88 -20.54 -9.56
C LYS A 266 -14.42 -20.82 -9.23
N TYR A 267 -13.57 -19.78 -9.30
CA TYR A 267 -12.16 -19.93 -8.99
C TYR A 267 -11.91 -20.12 -7.49
N ALA A 268 -12.62 -19.40 -6.62
CA ALA A 268 -12.52 -19.60 -5.18
C ALA A 268 -12.86 -21.05 -4.79
N LYS A 269 -13.97 -21.58 -5.29
CA LYS A 269 -14.37 -22.97 -5.06
C LYS A 269 -13.31 -23.97 -5.52
N LYS A 270 -12.74 -23.78 -6.72
CA LYS A 270 -11.69 -24.66 -7.26
C LYS A 270 -10.42 -24.62 -6.42
N ILE A 271 -9.96 -23.41 -6.03
CA ILE A 271 -8.74 -23.24 -5.24
C ILE A 271 -8.93 -23.85 -3.84
N ILE A 272 -10.07 -23.60 -3.19
CA ILE A 272 -10.37 -24.15 -1.86
C ILE A 272 -10.38 -25.70 -1.89
N ALA A 273 -10.87 -26.31 -2.98
CA ALA A 273 -10.96 -27.75 -3.11
C ALA A 273 -9.64 -28.45 -3.50
N SER A 274 -8.63 -27.72 -3.98
CA SER A 274 -7.40 -28.31 -4.53
C SER A 274 -6.14 -27.78 -3.83
N LYS A 275 -5.53 -28.60 -2.99
CA LYS A 275 -4.25 -28.26 -2.33
C LYS A 275 -3.14 -28.01 -3.35
N GLN A 276 -3.11 -28.79 -4.44
CA GLN A 276 -2.12 -28.60 -5.51
C GLN A 276 -2.30 -27.23 -6.18
N MET A 277 -3.53 -26.83 -6.49
CA MET A 277 -3.79 -25.49 -7.06
C MET A 277 -3.43 -24.36 -6.09
N GLN A 278 -3.65 -24.55 -4.78
CA GLN A 278 -3.20 -23.60 -3.76
C GLN A 278 -1.68 -23.44 -3.76
N MET A 279 -0.94 -24.54 -3.81
CA MET A 279 0.52 -24.53 -3.82
C MET A 279 1.07 -23.85 -5.09
N ASP A 280 0.54 -24.20 -6.26
CA ASP A 280 1.04 -23.70 -7.54
C ASP A 280 0.77 -22.20 -7.69
N LEU A 281 -0.46 -21.76 -7.44
CA LEU A 281 -0.83 -20.34 -7.48
C LEU A 281 -0.11 -19.53 -6.39
N GLY A 282 0.01 -20.07 -5.17
CA GLY A 282 0.69 -19.42 -4.08
C GLY A 282 2.19 -19.22 -4.35
N ARG A 283 2.88 -20.24 -4.87
CA ARG A 283 4.29 -20.12 -5.30
C ARG A 283 4.44 -19.12 -6.43
N GLY A 284 3.53 -19.15 -7.41
CA GLY A 284 3.52 -18.22 -8.52
C GLY A 284 3.29 -16.77 -8.09
N ALA A 285 2.34 -16.54 -7.16
CA ALA A 285 2.07 -15.24 -6.57
C ALA A 285 3.29 -14.68 -5.83
N ARG A 286 3.91 -15.50 -4.95
CA ARG A 286 5.12 -15.10 -4.22
C ARG A 286 6.29 -14.82 -5.17
N LYS A 287 6.53 -15.65 -6.16
CA LYS A 287 7.58 -15.41 -7.17
C LYS A 287 7.39 -14.07 -7.88
N ALA A 288 6.14 -13.75 -8.26
CA ALA A 288 5.82 -12.46 -8.88
C ALA A 288 6.03 -11.29 -7.90
N ALA A 289 5.64 -11.44 -6.63
CA ALA A 289 5.85 -10.42 -5.61
C ALA A 289 7.33 -10.15 -5.34
N LEU A 290 8.13 -11.19 -5.19
CA LEU A 290 9.58 -11.08 -5.01
C LEU A 290 10.27 -10.40 -6.21
N LYS A 291 9.79 -10.66 -7.42
CA LYS A 291 10.35 -10.06 -8.64
C LYS A 291 10.00 -8.58 -8.80
N HIS A 292 8.80 -8.15 -8.41
CA HIS A 292 8.27 -6.85 -8.81
C HIS A 292 8.03 -5.89 -7.64
N PHE A 293 7.97 -6.40 -6.40
CA PHE A 293 7.56 -5.66 -5.21
C PHE A 293 8.51 -5.88 -4.03
N HIS A 294 9.76 -6.24 -4.30
CA HIS A 294 10.75 -6.45 -3.26
C HIS A 294 11.13 -5.13 -2.59
N ILE A 295 11.27 -5.15 -1.27
CA ILE A 295 11.61 -3.96 -0.47
C ILE A 295 12.92 -3.29 -0.92
N LYS A 296 13.94 -4.05 -1.31
CA LYS A 296 15.23 -3.50 -1.76
C LYS A 296 15.08 -2.60 -2.98
N ASP A 297 14.26 -3.00 -3.96
CA ASP A 297 14.01 -2.20 -5.16
C ASP A 297 13.21 -0.93 -4.83
N PHE A 298 12.25 -1.04 -3.90
CA PHE A 298 11.48 0.09 -3.41
C PHE A 298 12.38 1.12 -2.73
N LEU A 299 13.23 0.70 -1.80
CA LEU A 299 14.16 1.56 -1.08
C LEU A 299 15.20 2.17 -2.03
N GLY A 300 15.80 1.39 -2.93
CA GLY A 300 16.77 1.89 -3.91
C GLY A 300 16.20 2.98 -4.81
N ARG A 301 14.96 2.82 -5.31
CA ARG A 301 14.28 3.85 -6.11
C ARG A 301 13.97 5.11 -5.30
N TRP A 302 13.64 4.98 -4.02
CA TRP A 302 13.43 6.12 -3.16
C TRP A 302 14.73 6.89 -2.90
N GLU A 303 15.86 6.19 -2.71
CA GLU A 303 17.19 6.85 -2.59
C GLU A 303 17.52 7.67 -3.84
N GLU A 304 17.23 7.15 -5.04
CA GLU A 304 17.40 7.90 -6.30
C GLU A 304 16.58 9.20 -6.29
N VAL A 305 15.30 9.13 -5.89
CA VAL A 305 14.41 10.31 -5.84
C VAL A 305 14.89 11.32 -4.80
N LEU A 306 15.28 10.86 -3.61
CA LEU A 306 15.79 11.72 -2.54
C LEU A 306 17.10 12.40 -2.96
N GLY A 307 18.01 11.66 -3.59
CA GLY A 307 19.25 12.19 -4.15
C GLY A 307 19.03 13.22 -5.27
N ASP A 308 18.05 12.98 -6.15
CA ASP A 308 17.66 13.93 -7.20
C ASP A 308 17.01 15.20 -6.65
N ALA A 309 16.20 15.07 -5.60
CA ALA A 309 15.51 16.20 -5.00
C ALA A 309 16.46 17.14 -4.22
N ARG A 310 17.60 16.62 -3.73
CA ARG A 310 18.62 17.38 -3.01
C ARG A 310 19.50 18.23 -3.95
N ARG A 311 19.63 17.85 -5.21
CA ARG A 311 20.35 18.61 -6.27
C ARG A 311 19.54 19.77 -6.81
#